data_ff4620a3e8d581b1fafb8ddf79e18cf7
#
_entry.id   ff4620a3e8d581b1fafb8ddf79e18cf7
#
_cell.length_a   1.000
_cell.length_b   1.000
_cell.length_c   1.000
_cell.angle_alpha   90.00
_cell.angle_beta   90.00
_cell.angle_gamma   90.00
#
_symmetry.space_group_name_H-M   'P 1'
#
loop_
_entity.id
_entity.type
_entity.pdbx_description
1 polymer ?
#
loop_
_entity_poly.entity_id
_entity_poly.type
_entity_poly.pdbx_seq_one_letter_code
_entity_poly.pdbx_strand_id
1 'polypeptide(L)'
;MKFLRTYFLPIMIAFAMLLFFTHDFGLIDIEHTAIIVAMGVDKTDEEYEVSTKIAIPQATTQNVSNNDSLISAKGKTIAEALDKIAVNTGWYPLFAFCNLIILGENTLNGNIMDTVNFFIRTDRVPDSATVCACEGTAKELLLTNTPLDSVSSFAMQKILQQDYARMDRIANVNIKQFVEKSLSKSETAFFPYVSTVKSGEKSESGSSGGSGGSSGGSGGSGGQGENGQGGNESSVYDATNTVVFSKGRKVFFLSSEETLMLNLKSKNSIDTFIKLDEVNYEGKITPVLIEIEDSKKDFYFEFDGKRPVYNVKMILYCRIVSVNASAPVSELYPSAKVPDDVLEATEKKMKDTLTSLYKKSQLVGCDLFGIKDELYKYHDKKYDGLKDDILPATALNLEITCRSKTTTRH
;
A
#
# COMPACT_ATOMS: atom_id res chain seq x y z
N MET A 1 37.35 -8.66 64.25
CA MET A 1 37.38 -9.75 63.30
C MET A 1 36.02 -10.46 63.12
N LYS A 2 35.12 -10.63 64.08
CA LYS A 2 33.82 -11.28 63.94
C LYS A 2 32.86 -10.51 62.99
N PHE A 3 32.89 -9.17 63.05
CA PHE A 3 32.02 -8.31 62.19
C PHE A 3 32.34 -8.49 60.74
N LEU A 4 33.59 -8.55 60.32
CA LEU A 4 33.98 -8.73 58.90
C LEU A 4 33.55 -10.09 58.34
N ARG A 5 33.56 -11.14 59.18
CA ARG A 5 33.17 -12.49 58.75
C ARG A 5 31.66 -12.66 58.54
N THR A 6 30.86 -11.91 59.34
CA THR A 6 29.38 -12.00 59.25
C THR A 6 28.82 -11.23 58.04
N TYR A 7 29.48 -10.12 57.67
CA TYR A 7 29.03 -9.27 56.56
C TYR A 7 29.79 -9.52 55.26
N PHE A 8 30.79 -10.39 55.25
CA PHE A 8 31.58 -10.68 54.03
C PHE A 8 30.74 -11.22 52.91
N LEU A 9 29.84 -12.16 53.21
CA LEU A 9 28.97 -12.80 52.22
C LEU A 9 27.95 -11.82 51.59
N PRO A 10 27.21 -11.00 52.35
CA PRO A 10 26.32 -10.00 51.78
C PRO A 10 27.07 -8.88 51.01
N ILE A 11 28.26 -8.48 51.47
CA ILE A 11 29.09 -7.50 50.74
C ILE A 11 29.60 -8.10 49.43
N MET A 12 29.98 -9.36 49.38
CA MET A 12 30.41 -10.04 48.17
C MET A 12 29.25 -10.21 47.18
N ILE A 13 28.06 -10.52 47.67
CA ILE A 13 26.83 -10.60 46.82
C ILE A 13 26.48 -9.21 46.31
N ALA A 14 26.52 -8.15 47.12
CA ALA A 14 26.26 -6.79 46.70
C ALA A 14 27.30 -6.31 45.66
N PHE A 15 28.56 -6.66 45.85
CA PHE A 15 29.62 -6.35 44.88
C PHE A 15 29.47 -7.14 43.57
N ALA A 16 29.10 -8.41 43.63
CA ALA A 16 28.79 -9.21 42.45
C ALA A 16 27.56 -8.68 41.72
N MET A 17 26.50 -8.28 42.46
CA MET A 17 25.35 -7.60 41.86
C MET A 17 25.75 -6.28 41.21
N LEU A 18 26.55 -5.47 41.85
CA LEU A 18 27.03 -4.20 41.30
C LEU A 18 27.82 -4.43 40.00
N LEU A 19 28.72 -5.44 39.97
CA LEU A 19 29.44 -5.83 38.77
C LEU A 19 28.49 -6.34 37.68
N PHE A 20 27.43 -7.05 38.02
CA PHE A 20 26.46 -7.56 37.06
C PHE A 20 25.59 -6.45 36.49
N PHE A 21 25.22 -5.44 37.30
CA PHE A 21 24.41 -4.30 36.85
C PHE A 21 25.22 -3.18 36.18
N THR A 22 26.54 -3.14 36.37
CA THR A 22 27.42 -2.13 35.75
C THR A 22 28.01 -2.58 34.41
N HIS A 23 27.81 -3.83 34.04
CA HIS A 23 28.21 -4.29 32.71
C HIS A 23 27.11 -3.97 31.70
N ASP A 24 27.15 -2.76 31.18
CA ASP A 24 26.42 -2.33 29.97
C ASP A 24 27.04 -3.01 28.75
N PHE A 25 26.85 -4.31 28.64
CA PHE A 25 27.26 -5.04 27.43
C PHE A 25 26.34 -4.68 26.27
N GLY A 26 26.84 -3.87 25.36
CA GLY A 26 26.22 -3.66 24.06
C GLY A 26 25.28 -2.47 23.94
N LEU A 27 25.29 -1.52 24.84
CA LEU A 27 24.66 -0.22 24.60
C LEU A 27 25.44 0.50 23.51
N ILE A 28 24.81 0.57 22.35
CA ILE A 28 25.27 1.42 21.25
C ILE A 28 24.89 2.83 21.65
N ASP A 29 25.88 3.73 21.68
CA ASP A 29 25.67 5.13 22.01
C ASP A 29 24.71 5.76 21.00
N ILE A 30 23.62 6.34 21.48
CA ILE A 30 22.60 6.98 20.65
C ILE A 30 23.21 8.09 19.78
N GLU A 31 24.28 8.72 20.26
CA GLU A 31 25.00 9.77 19.54
C GLU A 31 25.68 9.26 18.25
N HIS A 32 25.94 7.96 18.15
CA HIS A 32 26.52 7.30 16.98
C HIS A 32 25.50 6.46 16.20
N THR A 33 24.21 6.63 16.45
CA THR A 33 23.15 5.83 15.85
C THR A 33 22.40 6.61 14.76
N ALA A 34 22.36 6.07 13.54
CA ALA A 34 21.54 6.59 12.44
C ALA A 34 20.16 5.94 12.48
N ILE A 35 19.12 6.73 12.77
CA ILE A 35 17.73 6.25 12.79
C ILE A 35 17.23 6.16 11.35
N ILE A 36 17.04 4.94 10.85
CA ILE A 36 16.51 4.70 9.51
C ILE A 36 14.99 4.63 9.57
N VAL A 37 14.31 5.48 8.81
CA VAL A 37 12.84 5.58 8.76
C VAL A 37 12.24 4.93 7.53
N ALA A 38 13.00 4.88 6.42
CA ALA A 38 12.60 4.21 5.20
C ALA A 38 13.82 3.66 4.46
N MET A 39 13.58 2.62 3.66
CA MET A 39 14.60 1.98 2.85
C MET A 39 14.08 1.78 1.43
N GLY A 40 14.89 2.18 0.44
CA GLY A 40 14.70 1.88 -0.96
C GLY A 40 15.64 0.78 -1.41
N VAL A 41 15.17 -0.15 -2.23
CA VAL A 41 15.97 -1.21 -2.84
C VAL A 41 15.77 -1.18 -4.33
N ASP A 42 16.85 -0.90 -5.05
CA ASP A 42 16.92 -0.94 -6.49
C ASP A 42 17.82 -2.09 -6.92
N LYS A 43 17.39 -2.86 -7.89
CA LYS A 43 18.17 -3.99 -8.43
C LYS A 43 18.68 -3.64 -9.82
N THR A 44 19.97 -3.78 -10.03
CA THR A 44 20.59 -3.85 -11.35
C THR A 44 20.83 -5.32 -11.70
N ASP A 45 21.37 -5.61 -12.87
CA ASP A 45 21.61 -7.01 -13.31
C ASP A 45 22.52 -7.79 -12.34
N GLU A 46 23.51 -7.12 -11.74
CA GLU A 46 24.54 -7.77 -10.92
C GLU A 46 24.53 -7.33 -9.44
N GLU A 47 23.92 -6.19 -9.10
CA GLU A 47 24.02 -5.59 -7.78
C GLU A 47 22.69 -5.02 -7.30
N TYR A 48 22.60 -4.85 -5.98
CA TYR A 48 21.55 -4.07 -5.33
C TYR A 48 22.08 -2.69 -4.94
N GLU A 49 21.36 -1.63 -5.27
CA GLU A 49 21.56 -0.32 -4.69
C GLU A 49 20.54 -0.15 -3.56
N VAL A 50 21.03 0.02 -2.35
CA VAL A 50 20.19 0.27 -1.17
C VAL A 50 20.32 1.72 -0.77
N SER A 51 19.19 2.40 -0.64
CA SER A 51 19.07 3.79 -0.23
C SER A 51 18.35 3.87 1.11
N THR A 52 18.95 4.49 2.10
CA THR A 52 18.36 4.63 3.44
C THR A 52 18.04 6.09 3.71
N LYS A 53 16.79 6.34 4.15
CA LYS A 53 16.36 7.65 4.63
C LYS A 53 16.59 7.73 6.13
N ILE A 54 17.45 8.64 6.54
CA ILE A 54 17.88 8.79 7.93
C ILE A 54 17.20 10.01 8.52
N ALA A 55 16.50 9.82 9.64
CA ALA A 55 15.99 10.93 10.43
C ALA A 55 17.11 11.48 11.31
N ILE A 56 17.38 12.77 11.17
CA ILE A 56 18.35 13.47 12.01
C ILE A 56 17.58 14.19 13.12
N PRO A 57 17.77 13.82 14.42
CA PRO A 57 17.13 14.54 15.51
C PRO A 57 17.61 15.99 15.53
N GLN A 58 16.71 16.95 15.45
CA GLN A 58 17.07 18.37 15.61
C GLN A 58 17.14 18.77 17.07
N ALA A 59 18.29 19.33 17.47
CA ALA A 59 18.33 20.30 18.53
C ALA A 59 17.74 21.62 17.99
N THR A 60 16.69 22.10 18.63
CA THR A 60 15.92 23.31 18.36
C THR A 60 16.76 24.50 17.90
N THR A 61 16.90 24.73 16.60
CA THR A 61 17.34 26.01 16.06
C THR A 61 16.57 26.34 14.77
N GLN A 62 16.18 27.57 14.66
CA GLN A 62 15.15 28.18 13.83
C GLN A 62 15.28 28.10 12.30
N ASN A 63 16.02 27.18 11.73
CA ASN A 63 16.10 27.01 10.28
C ASN A 63 15.59 25.62 9.88
N VAL A 64 14.39 25.57 9.38
CA VAL A 64 13.76 24.40 8.76
C VAL A 64 14.44 24.13 7.41
N SER A 65 15.67 23.65 7.43
CA SER A 65 16.26 22.98 6.27
C SER A 65 15.99 21.49 6.42
N ASN A 66 15.65 20.81 5.35
CA ASN A 66 15.30 19.40 5.24
C ASN A 66 16.19 18.52 6.15
N ASN A 67 15.60 18.02 7.25
CA ASN A 67 16.33 17.31 8.29
C ASN A 67 16.44 15.82 8.06
N ASP A 68 16.38 15.41 6.85
CA ASP A 68 16.58 14.03 6.46
C ASP A 68 17.73 13.91 5.47
N SER A 69 18.53 12.90 5.63
CA SER A 69 19.61 12.55 4.70
C SER A 69 19.28 11.25 3.99
N LEU A 70 19.50 11.22 2.69
CA LEU A 70 19.47 9.98 1.90
C LEU A 70 20.90 9.51 1.68
N ILE A 71 21.19 8.29 2.09
CA ILE A 71 22.50 7.63 1.87
C ILE A 71 22.27 6.36 1.10
N SER A 72 23.08 6.15 0.06
CA SER A 72 22.97 4.97 -0.80
C SER A 72 24.31 4.26 -0.92
N ALA A 73 24.28 2.94 -1.02
CA ALA A 73 25.44 2.13 -1.38
C ALA A 73 25.03 0.95 -2.24
N LYS A 74 25.99 0.43 -3.00
CA LYS A 74 25.82 -0.75 -3.87
C LYS A 74 26.51 -1.97 -3.30
N GLY A 75 25.89 -3.13 -3.47
CA GLY A 75 26.44 -4.41 -3.04
C GLY A 75 25.84 -5.57 -3.82
N LYS A 76 26.52 -6.69 -3.84
CA LYS A 76 26.00 -7.94 -4.45
C LYS A 76 24.79 -8.48 -3.68
N THR A 77 24.65 -8.07 -2.43
CA THR A 77 23.51 -8.38 -1.57
C THR A 77 23.05 -7.12 -0.85
N ILE A 78 21.79 -7.10 -0.42
CA ILE A 78 21.24 -6.00 0.41
C ILE A 78 22.06 -5.85 1.69
N ALA A 79 22.47 -6.95 2.31
CA ALA A 79 23.30 -6.94 3.52
C ALA A 79 24.65 -6.25 3.29
N GLU A 80 25.33 -6.55 2.19
CA GLU A 80 26.61 -5.92 1.82
C GLU A 80 26.45 -4.42 1.57
N ALA A 81 25.38 -4.02 0.88
CA ALA A 81 25.09 -2.61 0.65
C ALA A 81 24.88 -1.85 1.96
N LEU A 82 24.13 -2.44 2.89
CA LEU A 82 23.88 -1.85 4.21
C LEU A 82 25.15 -1.78 5.07
N ASP A 83 26.00 -2.79 5.01
CA ASP A 83 27.31 -2.79 5.68
C ASP A 83 28.20 -1.68 5.14
N LYS A 84 28.23 -1.47 3.83
CA LYS A 84 28.94 -0.35 3.20
C LYS A 84 28.40 1.01 3.65
N ILE A 85 27.07 1.17 3.83
CA ILE A 85 26.51 2.39 4.39
C ILE A 85 27.04 2.64 5.80
N ALA A 86 27.04 1.62 6.66
CA ALA A 86 27.55 1.73 8.02
C ALA A 86 29.04 2.10 8.05
N VAL A 87 29.86 1.41 7.28
CA VAL A 87 31.32 1.66 7.20
C VAL A 87 31.62 3.04 6.64
N ASN A 88 30.94 3.46 5.58
CA ASN A 88 31.20 4.74 4.93
C ASN A 88 30.74 5.95 5.77
N THR A 89 29.73 5.78 6.59
CA THR A 89 29.20 6.85 7.44
C THR A 89 29.81 6.89 8.84
N GLY A 90 30.32 5.76 9.30
CA GLY A 90 30.76 5.60 10.69
C GLY A 90 29.61 5.54 11.69
N TRP A 91 28.35 5.50 11.22
CA TRP A 91 27.16 5.46 12.06
C TRP A 91 26.58 4.04 12.11
N TYR A 92 26.09 3.66 13.29
CA TYR A 92 25.39 2.38 13.44
C TYR A 92 23.95 2.51 12.95
N PRO A 93 23.52 1.75 11.94
CA PRO A 93 22.17 1.86 11.40
C PRO A 93 21.16 1.19 12.33
N LEU A 94 20.19 1.95 12.83
CA LEU A 94 19.08 1.47 13.65
C LEU A 94 17.82 1.36 12.79
N PHE A 95 17.42 0.14 12.47
CA PHE A 95 16.28 -0.17 11.62
C PHE A 95 14.97 -0.34 12.39
N ALA A 96 14.96 -0.29 13.72
CA ALA A 96 13.75 -0.48 14.53
C ALA A 96 12.61 0.49 14.15
N PHE A 97 12.93 1.62 13.54
CA PHE A 97 11.98 2.64 13.08
C PHE A 97 11.76 2.62 11.56
N CYS A 98 12.33 1.65 10.86
CA CYS A 98 12.14 1.50 9.42
C CYS A 98 10.75 0.93 9.13
N ASN A 99 9.78 1.81 8.95
CA ASN A 99 8.39 1.45 8.76
C ASN A 99 7.97 1.37 7.29
N LEU A 100 8.88 1.69 6.34
CA LEU A 100 8.60 1.74 4.92
C LEU A 100 9.74 1.11 4.12
N ILE A 101 9.40 0.17 3.25
CA ILE A 101 10.31 -0.45 2.28
C ILE A 101 9.76 -0.22 0.88
N ILE A 102 10.59 0.35 0.03
CA ILE A 102 10.26 0.67 -1.35
C ILE A 102 11.11 -0.18 -2.27
N LEU A 103 10.49 -0.87 -3.19
CA LEU A 103 11.14 -1.70 -4.19
C LEU A 103 11.07 -1.00 -5.55
N GLY A 104 12.20 -0.64 -6.12
CA GLY A 104 12.27 -0.04 -7.45
C GLY A 104 11.75 -0.97 -8.52
N GLU A 105 11.32 -0.43 -9.66
CA GLU A 105 10.65 -1.18 -10.73
C GLU A 105 11.45 -2.39 -11.21
N ASN A 106 12.76 -2.26 -11.33
CA ASN A 106 13.64 -3.34 -11.78
C ASN A 106 13.71 -4.52 -10.80
N THR A 107 13.44 -4.30 -9.51
CA THR A 107 13.38 -5.41 -8.53
C THR A 107 12.21 -6.35 -8.78
N LEU A 108 11.18 -5.88 -9.50
CA LEU A 108 10.00 -6.67 -9.85
C LEU A 108 10.26 -7.66 -11.00
N ASN A 109 11.38 -7.52 -11.71
CA ASN A 109 11.77 -8.36 -12.84
C ASN A 109 12.54 -9.59 -12.35
N GLY A 110 11.85 -10.61 -11.89
CA GLY A 110 12.46 -11.84 -11.36
C GLY A 110 11.62 -12.45 -10.27
N ASN A 111 12.26 -13.18 -9.36
CA ASN A 111 11.59 -13.67 -8.17
C ASN A 111 11.69 -12.62 -7.06
N ILE A 112 10.56 -11.99 -6.74
CA ILE A 112 10.50 -10.95 -5.70
C ILE A 112 10.92 -11.47 -4.32
N MET A 113 10.77 -12.78 -4.08
CA MET A 113 11.15 -13.41 -2.82
C MET A 113 12.65 -13.37 -2.58
N ASP A 114 13.50 -13.27 -3.63
CA ASP A 114 14.94 -13.12 -3.48
C ASP A 114 15.31 -11.81 -2.77
N THR A 115 14.54 -10.76 -3.02
CA THR A 115 14.68 -9.46 -2.35
C THR A 115 13.99 -9.44 -0.98
N VAL A 116 12.76 -9.93 -0.90
CA VAL A 116 11.94 -9.87 0.32
C VAL A 116 12.49 -10.80 1.42
N ASN A 117 13.12 -11.92 1.07
CA ASN A 117 13.73 -12.86 2.03
C ASN A 117 14.76 -12.20 2.95
N PHE A 118 15.47 -11.17 2.47
CA PHE A 118 16.39 -10.44 3.32
C PHE A 118 15.67 -9.84 4.54
N PHE A 119 14.54 -9.19 4.32
CA PHE A 119 13.80 -8.48 5.37
C PHE A 119 13.18 -9.43 6.41
N ILE A 120 12.86 -10.66 6.02
CA ILE A 120 12.30 -11.67 6.94
C ILE A 120 13.39 -12.34 7.77
N ARG A 121 14.57 -12.53 7.17
CA ARG A 121 15.70 -13.19 7.85
C ARG A 121 16.47 -12.27 8.76
N THR A 122 16.28 -10.97 8.62
CA THR A 122 16.95 -10.00 9.50
C THR A 122 16.02 -9.60 10.64
N ASP A 123 16.49 -9.79 11.86
CA ASP A 123 15.76 -9.34 13.07
C ASP A 123 15.83 -7.81 13.27
N ARG A 124 16.47 -7.10 12.33
CA ARG A 124 16.74 -5.67 12.48
C ARG A 124 15.60 -4.81 11.96
N VAL A 125 14.91 -5.23 10.87
CA VAL A 125 13.81 -4.50 10.27
C VAL A 125 12.49 -5.07 10.78
N PRO A 126 11.55 -4.22 11.24
CA PRO A 126 10.23 -4.70 11.68
C PRO A 126 9.48 -5.44 10.57
N ASP A 127 8.92 -6.58 10.87
CA ASP A 127 8.09 -7.37 9.95
C ASP A 127 6.74 -6.68 9.65
N SER A 128 6.36 -5.71 10.48
CA SER A 128 5.23 -4.81 10.30
C SER A 128 5.50 -3.65 9.33
N ALA A 129 6.74 -3.50 8.83
CA ALA A 129 7.06 -2.46 7.87
C ALA A 129 6.21 -2.59 6.60
N THR A 130 5.61 -1.48 6.19
CA THR A 130 4.82 -1.41 4.94
C THR A 130 5.74 -1.59 3.75
N VAL A 131 5.31 -2.39 2.78
CA VAL A 131 6.05 -2.61 1.53
C VAL A 131 5.27 -2.04 0.35
N CYS A 132 5.97 -1.39 -0.56
CA CYS A 132 5.44 -0.95 -1.84
C CYS A 132 6.48 -1.11 -2.94
N ALA A 133 6.04 -1.13 -4.19
CA ALA A 133 6.91 -0.90 -5.33
C ALA A 133 6.74 0.53 -5.83
N CYS A 134 7.67 0.99 -6.67
CA CYS A 134 7.54 2.28 -7.33
C CYS A 134 7.87 2.22 -8.81
N GLU A 135 7.37 3.21 -9.52
CA GLU A 135 7.80 3.55 -10.88
C GLU A 135 9.24 4.07 -10.84
N GLY A 136 10.08 3.58 -11.76
CA GLY A 136 11.49 3.94 -11.79
C GLY A 136 12.29 3.42 -10.60
N THR A 137 13.08 4.26 -9.96
CA THR A 137 13.95 3.87 -8.86
C THR A 137 13.41 4.28 -7.50
N ALA A 138 13.59 3.40 -6.50
CA ALA A 138 13.23 3.69 -5.12
C ALA A 138 14.03 4.88 -4.56
N LYS A 139 15.25 5.06 -5.04
CA LYS A 139 16.12 6.18 -4.68
C LYS A 139 15.53 7.52 -5.11
N GLU A 140 15.08 7.64 -6.37
CA GLU A 140 14.42 8.85 -6.88
C GLU A 140 13.15 9.15 -6.13
N LEU A 141 12.34 8.13 -5.83
CA LEU A 141 11.11 8.28 -5.06
C LEU A 141 11.38 8.82 -3.64
N LEU A 142 12.45 8.34 -2.98
CA LEU A 142 12.87 8.83 -1.65
C LEU A 142 13.43 10.26 -1.69
N LEU A 143 13.90 10.74 -2.83
CA LEU A 143 14.37 12.13 -3.03
C LEU A 143 13.23 13.10 -3.38
N THR A 144 12.05 12.60 -3.72
CA THR A 144 10.91 13.42 -4.12
C THR A 144 10.44 14.29 -2.96
N ASN A 145 10.33 15.59 -3.18
CA ASN A 145 9.79 16.52 -2.20
C ASN A 145 8.28 16.62 -2.34
N THR A 146 7.58 16.57 -1.22
CA THR A 146 6.13 16.75 -1.15
C THR A 146 5.77 18.06 -0.47
N PRO A 147 4.65 18.71 -0.85
CA PRO A 147 4.29 20.02 -0.30
C PRO A 147 3.82 19.97 1.16
N LEU A 148 3.41 18.80 1.65
CA LEU A 148 2.76 18.67 2.95
C LEU A 148 3.69 18.16 4.06
N ASP A 149 4.71 17.41 3.71
CA ASP A 149 5.65 16.83 4.66
C ASP A 149 7.09 17.12 4.23
N SER A 150 7.88 17.64 5.14
CA SER A 150 9.30 17.88 4.92
C SER A 150 10.12 16.61 4.68
N VAL A 151 9.62 15.48 5.18
CA VAL A 151 10.23 14.15 5.01
C VAL A 151 9.34 13.31 4.10
N SER A 152 9.79 13.06 2.88
CA SER A 152 9.02 12.33 1.84
C SER A 152 8.54 10.95 2.28
N SER A 153 9.33 10.23 3.07
CA SER A 153 8.95 8.92 3.58
C SER A 153 7.76 8.96 4.55
N PHE A 154 7.59 10.03 5.34
CA PHE A 154 6.42 10.17 6.21
C PHE A 154 5.15 10.47 5.42
N ALA A 155 5.25 11.30 4.36
CA ALA A 155 4.13 11.52 3.46
C ALA A 155 3.66 10.20 2.84
N MET A 156 4.59 9.39 2.35
CA MET A 156 4.29 8.09 1.76
C MET A 156 3.72 7.10 2.78
N GLN A 157 4.29 7.04 3.99
CA GLN A 157 3.73 6.23 5.07
C GLN A 157 2.27 6.60 5.37
N LYS A 158 1.96 7.89 5.47
CA LYS A 158 0.58 8.35 5.69
C LYS A 158 -0.36 7.88 4.59
N ILE A 159 0.08 7.91 3.33
CA ILE A 159 -0.71 7.42 2.19
C ILE A 159 -0.92 5.91 2.26
N LEU A 160 0.11 5.14 2.56
CA LEU A 160 0.07 3.69 2.54
C LEU A 160 -0.57 3.07 3.80
N GLN A 161 -0.42 3.72 4.96
CA GLN A 161 -0.92 3.22 6.25
C GLN A 161 -2.28 3.82 6.64
N GLN A 162 -2.99 4.39 5.71
CA GLN A 162 -4.24 5.12 5.96
C GLN A 162 -5.28 4.27 6.72
N ASP A 163 -5.20 4.24 8.05
CA ASP A 163 -6.23 3.69 8.92
C ASP A 163 -7.48 4.61 8.97
N TYR A 164 -7.32 5.87 8.56
CA TYR A 164 -8.34 6.92 8.60
C TYR A 164 -8.87 7.31 7.22
N ALA A 165 -8.28 6.80 6.16
CA ALA A 165 -8.71 7.23 4.85
C ALA A 165 -9.79 6.34 4.28
N ARG A 166 -10.84 6.95 4.03
CA ARG A 166 -12.04 6.68 3.26
C ARG A 166 -11.79 6.13 1.84
N MET A 167 -10.66 5.48 1.58
CA MET A 167 -10.29 5.04 0.25
C MET A 167 -9.71 3.64 0.29
N ASP A 168 -10.57 2.63 0.22
CA ASP A 168 -10.16 1.24 0.02
C ASP A 168 -9.50 0.98 -1.35
N ARG A 169 -8.87 2.03 -1.93
CA ARG A 169 -8.22 1.97 -3.25
C ARG A 169 -6.73 1.67 -3.18
N ILE A 170 -6.17 1.59 -1.97
CA ILE A 170 -4.76 1.30 -1.74
C ILE A 170 -4.63 -0.03 -1.04
N ALA A 171 -3.80 -0.90 -1.58
CA ALA A 171 -3.49 -2.19 -0.98
C ALA A 171 -2.49 -2.01 0.17
N ASN A 172 -2.97 -1.79 1.41
CA ASN A 172 -2.09 -1.70 2.57
C ASN A 172 -1.60 -3.10 2.95
N VAL A 173 -0.31 -3.36 2.74
CA VAL A 173 0.32 -4.66 3.00
C VAL A 173 1.68 -4.44 3.64
N ASN A 174 1.95 -5.14 4.74
CA ASN A 174 3.28 -5.21 5.34
C ASN A 174 4.07 -6.44 4.84
N ILE A 175 5.35 -6.48 5.17
CA ILE A 175 6.24 -7.57 4.73
C ILE A 175 5.72 -8.93 5.17
N LYS A 176 5.32 -9.07 6.42
CA LYS A 176 4.79 -10.32 6.97
C LYS A 176 3.57 -10.81 6.19
N GLN A 177 2.59 -9.94 5.99
CA GLN A 177 1.38 -10.28 5.23
C GLN A 177 1.69 -10.66 3.77
N PHE A 178 2.64 -9.98 3.13
CA PHE A 178 3.07 -10.31 1.78
C PHE A 178 3.65 -11.71 1.70
N VAL A 179 4.51 -12.06 2.65
CA VAL A 179 5.16 -13.37 2.69
C VAL A 179 4.19 -14.48 3.06
N GLU A 180 3.34 -14.26 4.06
CA GLU A 180 2.30 -15.23 4.42
C GLU A 180 1.42 -15.59 3.20
N LYS A 181 1.02 -14.58 2.41
CA LYS A 181 0.27 -14.81 1.17
C LYS A 181 1.11 -15.48 0.07
N SER A 182 2.36 -15.10 -0.08
CA SER A 182 3.26 -15.72 -1.07
C SER A 182 3.54 -17.19 -0.79
N LEU A 183 3.54 -17.60 0.49
CA LEU A 183 3.78 -18.96 0.94
C LEU A 183 2.48 -19.76 1.18
N SER A 184 1.32 -19.14 1.01
CA SER A 184 0.02 -19.79 1.15
C SER A 184 -0.27 -20.74 -0.02
N LYS A 185 -1.37 -21.49 0.05
CA LYS A 185 -1.81 -22.37 -1.05
C LYS A 185 -2.16 -21.59 -2.32
N SER A 186 -2.57 -20.36 -2.18
CA SER A 186 -2.85 -19.44 -3.31
C SER A 186 -1.59 -18.96 -4.01
N GLU A 187 -0.42 -18.98 -3.33
CA GLU A 187 0.87 -18.51 -3.83
C GLU A 187 0.77 -17.13 -4.52
N THR A 188 -0.20 -16.31 -4.06
CA THR A 188 -0.54 -15.02 -4.67
C THR A 188 -0.44 -13.94 -3.62
N ALA A 189 0.39 -12.95 -3.88
CA ALA A 189 0.58 -11.79 -3.03
C ALA A 189 0.58 -10.51 -3.86
N PHE A 190 0.39 -9.38 -3.21
CA PHE A 190 0.34 -8.09 -3.87
C PHE A 190 0.76 -6.99 -2.89
N PHE A 191 1.18 -5.85 -3.42
CA PHE A 191 1.39 -4.61 -2.67
C PHE A 191 1.18 -3.38 -3.57
N PRO A 192 1.03 -2.17 -3.00
CA PRO A 192 0.79 -0.97 -3.78
C PRO A 192 1.98 -0.65 -4.71
N TYR A 193 1.66 -0.07 -5.85
CA TYR A 193 2.62 0.48 -6.81
C TYR A 193 2.47 1.99 -6.82
N VAL A 194 3.55 2.69 -6.48
CA VAL A 194 3.57 4.13 -6.25
C VAL A 194 4.21 4.82 -7.44
N SER A 195 3.52 5.82 -7.97
CA SER A 195 4.05 6.77 -8.94
C SER A 195 4.03 8.20 -8.39
N THR A 196 4.72 9.11 -9.06
CA THR A 196 4.71 10.53 -8.72
C THR A 196 3.91 11.31 -9.74
N VAL A 197 3.02 12.18 -9.26
CA VAL A 197 2.22 13.09 -10.08
C VAL A 197 2.62 14.51 -9.74
N LYS A 198 2.88 15.35 -10.74
CA LYS A 198 3.17 16.77 -10.53
C LYS A 198 1.97 17.46 -9.88
N SER A 199 2.22 18.23 -8.83
CA SER A 199 1.18 19.01 -8.16
C SER A 199 0.61 20.04 -9.12
N GLY A 200 -0.66 19.85 -9.53
CA GLY A 200 -1.35 20.68 -10.52
C GLY A 200 -1.78 19.95 -11.80
N GLU A 201 -1.25 18.77 -12.08
CA GLU A 201 -1.79 17.90 -13.12
C GLU A 201 -2.88 17.01 -12.51
N LYS A 202 -4.05 16.98 -13.14
CA LYS A 202 -5.12 16.04 -12.77
C LYS A 202 -4.59 14.63 -13.05
N SER A 203 -4.60 13.78 -12.05
CA SER A 203 -4.35 12.35 -12.24
C SER A 203 -5.43 11.76 -13.16
N GLU A 204 -5.14 11.66 -14.43
CA GLU A 204 -5.94 10.90 -15.39
C GLU A 204 -5.61 9.41 -15.24
N SER A 205 -6.15 8.78 -14.27
CA SER A 205 -6.17 7.32 -14.22
C SER A 205 -7.31 6.82 -15.09
N GLY A 206 -6.99 6.49 -16.34
CA GLY A 206 -7.88 5.68 -17.18
C GLY A 206 -8.26 6.29 -18.51
N SER A 207 -7.59 5.82 -19.53
CA SER A 207 -8.02 5.70 -20.93
C SER A 207 -7.00 6.28 -21.91
N SER A 208 -6.32 5.39 -22.55
CA SER A 208 -5.54 5.63 -23.76
C SER A 208 -6.48 5.99 -24.92
N GLY A 209 -6.17 7.06 -25.64
CA GLY A 209 -6.64 7.25 -26.99
C GLY A 209 -6.92 8.68 -27.41
N GLY A 210 -6.09 9.22 -28.30
CA GLY A 210 -6.52 10.19 -29.28
C GLY A 210 -5.89 11.59 -29.23
N SER A 211 -4.78 11.72 -29.84
CA SER A 211 -4.37 12.66 -30.89
C SER A 211 -5.05 14.04 -30.98
N GLY A 212 -4.25 15.09 -30.94
CA GLY A 212 -4.30 16.18 -31.91
C GLY A 212 -4.83 17.53 -31.42
N GLY A 213 -4.02 18.57 -31.58
CA GLY A 213 -4.54 19.91 -31.79
C GLY A 213 -3.70 21.05 -31.23
N SER A 214 -2.80 21.51 -32.05
CA SER A 214 -2.00 22.73 -32.02
C SER A 214 -2.83 24.04 -31.99
N SER A 215 -2.31 25.05 -31.33
CA SER A 215 -2.13 26.48 -31.71
C SER A 215 -2.31 27.34 -30.46
N GLY A 216 -1.40 28.28 -30.11
CA GLY A 216 -0.76 29.29 -30.88
C GLY A 216 -1.17 30.66 -30.35
N GLY A 217 -0.21 31.54 -29.94
CA GLY A 217 -0.42 32.95 -29.75
C GLY A 217 0.18 33.48 -28.45
N SER A 218 1.42 33.93 -28.46
CA SER A 218 1.90 35.27 -28.74
C SER A 218 1.68 36.33 -27.65
N GLY A 219 2.82 36.75 -27.02
CA GLY A 219 3.28 38.08 -27.00
C GLY A 219 3.26 38.82 -25.67
N GLY A 220 4.45 39.25 -25.18
CA GLY A 220 4.57 40.37 -24.24
C GLY A 220 5.82 40.37 -23.36
N SER A 221 6.88 40.80 -23.90
CA SER A 221 8.03 41.59 -23.44
C SER A 221 8.17 42.03 -21.97
N GLY A 222 9.36 41.76 -21.38
CA GLY A 222 10.13 42.74 -20.64
C GLY A 222 10.30 42.56 -19.16
N GLY A 223 11.48 42.21 -18.70
CA GLY A 223 11.94 42.47 -17.34
C GLY A 223 12.99 41.47 -16.87
N GLN A 224 14.27 41.81 -17.05
CA GLN A 224 15.43 41.17 -16.46
C GLN A 224 15.35 41.17 -14.94
N GLY A 225 15.56 40.01 -14.36
CA GLY A 225 15.80 39.80 -12.94
C GLY A 225 16.24 38.34 -12.75
N GLU A 226 17.54 38.10 -13.02
CA GLU A 226 18.23 36.89 -12.64
C GLU A 226 18.20 36.76 -11.09
N ASN A 227 17.38 35.88 -10.58
CA ASN A 227 17.66 35.18 -9.34
C ASN A 227 17.11 33.77 -9.52
N GLY A 228 18.05 32.85 -9.80
CA GLY A 228 17.76 31.41 -9.91
C GLY A 228 17.34 30.83 -8.58
N GLN A 229 16.06 30.93 -8.27
CA GLN A 229 15.39 29.96 -7.41
C GLN A 229 14.72 28.98 -8.35
N GLY A 230 15.37 27.82 -8.55
CA GLY A 230 14.74 26.68 -9.12
C GLY A 230 13.48 26.40 -8.29
N GLY A 231 12.33 26.70 -8.83
CA GLY A 231 11.06 26.35 -8.23
C GLY A 231 11.06 24.83 -8.03
N ASN A 232 11.12 24.39 -6.77
CA ASN A 232 10.91 22.98 -6.43
C ASN A 232 9.49 22.65 -6.88
N GLU A 233 9.36 22.03 -8.06
CA GLU A 233 8.11 21.44 -8.48
C GLU A 233 7.73 20.40 -7.42
N SER A 234 6.72 20.69 -6.63
CA SER A 234 6.23 19.77 -5.63
C SER A 234 5.45 18.66 -6.32
N SER A 235 5.77 17.42 -5.97
CA SER A 235 5.08 16.24 -6.48
C SER A 235 4.23 15.62 -5.39
N VAL A 236 3.16 14.95 -5.77
CA VAL A 236 2.34 14.11 -4.87
C VAL A 236 2.46 12.65 -5.29
N TYR A 237 2.29 11.75 -4.32
CA TYR A 237 2.34 10.32 -4.59
C TYR A 237 0.96 9.79 -4.97
N ASP A 238 0.90 8.94 -5.99
CA ASP A 238 -0.24 8.10 -6.34
C ASP A 238 0.11 6.64 -6.05
N ALA A 239 -0.62 6.03 -5.12
CA ALA A 239 -0.45 4.64 -4.70
C ALA A 239 -1.70 3.79 -5.01
N THR A 240 -2.56 4.24 -5.91
CA THR A 240 -3.85 3.59 -6.20
C THR A 240 -3.72 2.34 -7.05
N ASN A 241 -2.61 2.15 -7.75
CA ASN A 241 -2.31 0.93 -8.49
C ASN A 241 -1.72 -0.14 -7.56
N THR A 242 -1.91 -1.40 -7.92
CA THR A 242 -1.41 -2.54 -7.15
C THR A 242 -0.68 -3.51 -8.06
N VAL A 243 0.53 -3.93 -7.71
CA VAL A 243 1.25 -4.99 -8.41
C VAL A 243 0.96 -6.34 -7.79
N VAL A 244 0.66 -7.32 -8.65
CA VAL A 244 0.29 -8.68 -8.24
C VAL A 244 1.39 -9.66 -8.62
N PHE A 245 1.70 -10.56 -7.69
CA PHE A 245 2.67 -11.63 -7.85
C PHE A 245 1.99 -12.99 -7.68
N SER A 246 2.36 -13.92 -8.53
CA SER A 246 2.03 -15.33 -8.38
C SER A 246 3.32 -16.15 -8.42
N LYS A 247 3.50 -17.04 -7.45
CA LYS A 247 4.73 -17.85 -7.28
C LYS A 247 6.01 -16.98 -7.28
N GLY A 248 5.93 -15.82 -6.64
CA GLY A 248 7.03 -14.86 -6.53
C GLY A 248 7.34 -14.05 -7.79
N ARG A 249 6.59 -14.20 -8.88
CA ARG A 249 6.78 -13.45 -10.12
C ARG A 249 5.66 -12.46 -10.38
N LYS A 250 6.03 -11.27 -10.85
CA LYS A 250 5.06 -10.24 -11.27
C LYS A 250 4.19 -10.78 -12.40
N VAL A 251 2.88 -10.62 -12.27
CA VAL A 251 1.90 -11.13 -13.23
C VAL A 251 1.19 -9.99 -13.96
N PHE A 252 0.62 -9.06 -13.22
CA PHE A 252 -0.09 -7.89 -13.77
C PHE A 252 -0.24 -6.79 -12.72
N PHE A 253 -0.72 -5.64 -13.17
CA PHE A 253 -1.13 -4.55 -12.32
C PHE A 253 -2.64 -4.49 -12.22
N LEU A 254 -3.15 -4.11 -11.05
CA LEU A 254 -4.53 -3.74 -10.82
C LEU A 254 -4.67 -2.23 -10.89
N SER A 255 -5.72 -1.78 -11.53
CA SER A 255 -6.15 -0.39 -11.45
C SER A 255 -6.72 -0.05 -10.07
N SER A 256 -6.91 1.23 -9.81
CA SER A 256 -7.56 1.74 -8.60
C SER A 256 -8.94 1.10 -8.33
N GLU A 257 -9.74 0.89 -9.37
CA GLU A 257 -11.07 0.25 -9.25
C GLU A 257 -10.96 -1.25 -8.97
N GLU A 258 -10.02 -1.95 -9.62
CA GLU A 258 -9.76 -3.37 -9.37
C GLU A 258 -9.19 -3.58 -7.96
N THR A 259 -8.30 -2.69 -7.49
CA THR A 259 -7.76 -2.70 -6.11
C THR A 259 -8.87 -2.51 -5.09
N LEU A 260 -9.80 -1.59 -5.35
CA LEU A 260 -10.98 -1.40 -4.52
C LEU A 260 -11.79 -2.70 -4.39
N MET A 261 -12.06 -3.39 -5.50
CA MET A 261 -12.81 -4.65 -5.47
C MET A 261 -12.09 -5.74 -4.66
N LEU A 262 -10.75 -5.78 -4.73
CA LEU A 262 -9.95 -6.70 -3.94
C LEU A 262 -10.02 -6.39 -2.43
N ASN A 263 -9.94 -5.11 -2.07
CA ASN A 263 -10.04 -4.67 -0.68
C ASN A 263 -11.44 -4.84 -0.11
N LEU A 264 -12.47 -4.72 -0.93
CA LEU A 264 -13.85 -5.00 -0.53
C LEU A 264 -14.04 -6.41 0.03
N LYS A 265 -13.24 -7.39 -0.42
CA LYS A 265 -13.25 -8.74 0.15
C LYS A 265 -12.67 -8.78 1.57
N SER A 266 -11.59 -8.07 1.82
CA SER A 266 -10.75 -8.26 3.02
C SER A 266 -11.12 -7.37 4.20
N LYS A 267 -11.79 -6.24 3.99
CA LYS A 267 -12.08 -5.23 5.02
C LYS A 267 -13.58 -4.92 5.08
N ASN A 268 -14.04 -4.47 6.25
CA ASN A 268 -15.30 -3.76 6.34
C ASN A 268 -15.11 -2.40 5.70
N SER A 269 -15.53 -2.28 4.44
CA SER A 269 -15.39 -1.05 3.68
C SER A 269 -16.38 -0.03 4.19
N ILE A 270 -15.86 1.06 4.70
CA ILE A 270 -16.62 2.21 5.20
C ILE A 270 -16.10 3.42 4.42
N ASP A 271 -17.00 4.29 4.01
CA ASP A 271 -16.69 5.55 3.33
C ASP A 271 -15.93 5.39 1.99
N THR A 272 -16.28 4.38 1.22
CA THR A 272 -15.68 4.10 -0.10
C THR A 272 -16.48 4.75 -1.22
N PHE A 273 -15.79 5.39 -2.17
CA PHE A 273 -16.43 6.10 -3.28
C PHE A 273 -16.44 5.28 -4.57
N ILE A 274 -17.59 5.24 -5.23
CA ILE A 274 -17.76 4.68 -6.59
C ILE A 274 -18.23 5.79 -7.51
N LYS A 275 -17.48 6.06 -8.58
CA LYS A 275 -17.86 7.00 -9.62
C LYS A 275 -18.65 6.26 -10.70
N LEU A 276 -19.82 6.74 -11.02
CA LEU A 276 -20.61 6.35 -12.16
C LEU A 276 -20.50 7.48 -13.20
N ASP A 277 -20.03 7.19 -14.41
CA ASP A 277 -19.79 8.23 -15.41
C ASP A 277 -21.08 8.62 -16.15
N GLU A 278 -21.93 7.63 -16.41
CA GLU A 278 -23.18 7.80 -17.15
C GLU A 278 -24.30 7.02 -16.45
N VAL A 279 -25.16 7.70 -15.73
CA VAL A 279 -26.31 7.09 -15.08
C VAL A 279 -27.54 7.99 -15.21
N ASN A 280 -28.72 7.39 -15.36
CA ASN A 280 -29.97 8.13 -15.34
C ASN A 280 -30.26 8.59 -13.92
N TYR A 281 -30.15 9.90 -13.69
CA TYR A 281 -30.53 10.56 -12.45
C TYR A 281 -31.68 11.51 -12.76
N GLU A 282 -32.90 11.19 -12.30
CA GLU A 282 -34.14 11.98 -12.51
C GLU A 282 -34.39 12.39 -13.96
N GLY A 283 -34.17 11.44 -14.88
CA GLY A 283 -34.44 11.65 -16.32
C GLY A 283 -33.28 12.30 -17.09
N LYS A 284 -32.13 12.55 -16.44
CA LYS A 284 -30.92 13.07 -17.10
C LYS A 284 -29.76 12.10 -16.93
N ILE A 285 -29.02 11.87 -18.01
CA ILE A 285 -27.76 11.11 -17.96
C ILE A 285 -26.66 12.03 -17.43
N THR A 286 -26.08 11.69 -16.28
CA THR A 286 -25.10 12.53 -15.60
C THR A 286 -24.14 11.69 -14.77
N PRO A 287 -22.90 12.16 -14.54
CA PRO A 287 -21.98 11.53 -13.59
C PRO A 287 -22.51 11.67 -12.16
N VAL A 288 -22.42 10.54 -11.42
CA VAL A 288 -22.82 10.48 -10.01
C VAL A 288 -21.70 9.87 -9.20
N LEU A 289 -21.38 10.45 -8.05
CA LEU A 289 -20.47 9.90 -7.07
C LEU A 289 -21.27 9.30 -5.91
N ILE A 290 -21.10 7.99 -5.73
CA ILE A 290 -21.72 7.20 -4.67
C ILE A 290 -20.72 6.91 -3.58
N GLU A 291 -21.12 7.02 -2.34
CA GLU A 291 -20.39 6.57 -1.17
C GLU A 291 -21.01 5.31 -0.60
N ILE A 292 -20.20 4.29 -0.35
CA ILE A 292 -20.58 3.10 0.40
C ILE A 292 -20.27 3.40 1.86
N GLU A 293 -21.30 3.63 2.67
CA GLU A 293 -21.15 3.96 4.09
C GLU A 293 -21.09 2.70 4.99
N ASP A 294 -21.62 1.58 4.53
CA ASP A 294 -21.62 0.31 5.27
C ASP A 294 -21.78 -0.87 4.31
N SER A 295 -21.32 -2.03 4.72
CA SER A 295 -21.42 -3.24 3.91
C SER A 295 -21.60 -4.50 4.76
N LYS A 296 -22.45 -5.40 4.29
CA LYS A 296 -22.54 -6.77 4.81
C LYS A 296 -22.06 -7.72 3.73
N LYS A 297 -21.15 -8.62 4.07
CA LYS A 297 -20.49 -9.49 3.11
C LYS A 297 -20.49 -10.92 3.63
N ASP A 298 -20.72 -11.84 2.73
CA ASP A 298 -20.63 -13.27 2.97
C ASP A 298 -19.92 -13.94 1.79
N PHE A 299 -18.95 -14.80 2.09
CA PHE A 299 -18.15 -15.52 1.14
C PHE A 299 -18.16 -16.99 1.52
N TYR A 300 -18.66 -17.84 0.63
CA TYR A 300 -18.75 -19.26 0.93
C TYR A 300 -18.70 -20.12 -0.34
N PHE A 301 -18.38 -21.41 -0.14
CA PHE A 301 -18.37 -22.39 -1.20
C PHE A 301 -19.64 -23.23 -1.18
N GLU A 302 -20.17 -23.45 -2.38
CA GLU A 302 -21.10 -24.54 -2.67
C GLU A 302 -20.46 -25.47 -3.69
N PHE A 303 -21.03 -26.67 -3.84
CA PHE A 303 -20.51 -27.67 -4.78
C PHE A 303 -21.64 -28.19 -5.66
N ASP A 304 -21.49 -27.96 -6.97
CA ASP A 304 -22.31 -28.61 -7.99
C ASP A 304 -21.59 -29.90 -8.40
N GLY A 305 -21.95 -31.01 -7.77
CA GLY A 305 -21.21 -32.27 -7.87
C GLY A 305 -19.78 -32.16 -7.37
N LYS A 306 -18.81 -32.16 -8.29
CA LYS A 306 -17.38 -31.99 -7.99
C LYS A 306 -16.91 -30.56 -8.21
N ARG A 307 -17.70 -29.73 -8.88
CA ARG A 307 -17.32 -28.36 -9.26
C ARG A 307 -17.55 -27.40 -8.09
N PRO A 308 -16.54 -26.68 -7.62
CA PRO A 308 -16.74 -25.65 -6.61
C PRO A 308 -17.41 -24.42 -7.24
N VAL A 309 -18.32 -23.81 -6.49
CA VAL A 309 -18.96 -22.53 -6.80
C VAL A 309 -18.62 -21.58 -5.66
N TYR A 310 -17.85 -20.55 -5.98
CA TYR A 310 -17.51 -19.51 -5.02
C TYR A 310 -18.58 -18.42 -5.02
N ASN A 311 -19.34 -18.36 -3.95
CA ASN A 311 -20.43 -17.42 -3.78
C ASN A 311 -19.93 -16.17 -3.07
N VAL A 312 -20.19 -15.03 -3.67
CA VAL A 312 -19.88 -13.70 -3.12
C VAL A 312 -21.21 -12.95 -2.96
N LYS A 313 -21.64 -12.81 -1.73
CA LYS A 313 -22.87 -12.08 -1.39
C LYS A 313 -22.52 -10.78 -0.68
N MET A 314 -22.95 -9.64 -1.25
CA MET A 314 -22.71 -8.32 -0.68
C MET A 314 -24.01 -7.51 -0.61
N ILE A 315 -24.23 -6.87 0.52
CA ILE A 315 -25.27 -5.84 0.69
C ILE A 315 -24.54 -4.56 1.03
N LEU A 316 -24.68 -3.54 0.19
CA LEU A 316 -24.00 -2.27 0.29
C LEU A 316 -24.99 -1.17 0.60
N TYR A 317 -24.70 -0.35 1.59
CA TYR A 317 -25.52 0.80 1.95
C TYR A 317 -24.90 2.06 1.34
N CYS A 318 -25.63 2.64 0.40
CA CYS A 318 -25.13 3.68 -0.48
C CYS A 318 -25.78 5.04 -0.19
N ARG A 319 -25.00 6.11 -0.38
CA ARG A 319 -25.41 7.50 -0.35
C ARG A 319 -24.85 8.24 -1.56
N ILE A 320 -25.61 9.17 -2.13
CA ILE A 320 -25.09 10.07 -3.16
C ILE A 320 -24.27 11.17 -2.49
N VAL A 321 -23.05 11.37 -2.97
CA VAL A 321 -22.15 12.44 -2.49
C VAL A 321 -22.21 13.64 -3.41
N SER A 322 -22.18 13.41 -4.72
CA SER A 322 -22.32 14.48 -5.69
C SER A 322 -22.97 14.00 -6.98
N VAL A 323 -23.70 14.91 -7.59
CA VAL A 323 -24.27 14.79 -8.94
C VAL A 323 -23.73 15.98 -9.74
N ASN A 324 -23.44 15.84 -11.03
CA ASN A 324 -22.95 16.97 -11.81
C ASN A 324 -24.00 18.09 -11.86
N ALA A 325 -23.60 19.29 -11.51
CA ALA A 325 -24.32 20.42 -10.96
C ALA A 325 -25.29 21.15 -11.88
N SER A 326 -26.17 20.45 -12.57
CA SER A 326 -27.35 21.10 -13.16
C SER A 326 -28.62 20.94 -12.32
N ALA A 327 -28.53 20.23 -11.17
CA ALA A 327 -29.66 20.08 -10.26
C ALA A 327 -29.75 21.25 -9.29
N PRO A 328 -30.92 21.79 -8.99
CA PRO A 328 -31.07 22.87 -7.99
C PRO A 328 -30.62 22.39 -6.61
N VAL A 329 -29.94 23.26 -5.89
CA VAL A 329 -29.33 22.99 -4.55
C VAL A 329 -30.39 22.51 -3.51
N SER A 330 -31.65 22.77 -3.73
CA SER A 330 -32.75 22.31 -2.88
C SER A 330 -32.99 20.80 -2.89
N GLU A 331 -32.47 20.07 -3.90
CA GLU A 331 -32.64 18.63 -4.05
C GLU A 331 -31.42 17.82 -3.56
N LEU A 332 -30.36 18.51 -3.14
CA LEU A 332 -29.08 17.93 -2.68
C LEU A 332 -29.02 17.66 -1.18
N TYR A 333 -30.16 17.39 -0.53
CA TYR A 333 -30.12 17.02 0.88
C TYR A 333 -29.51 15.66 1.11
N PRO A 334 -28.58 15.51 2.10
CA PRO A 334 -27.94 14.24 2.43
C PRO A 334 -28.89 13.09 2.84
N SER A 335 -30.16 13.39 3.00
CA SER A 335 -31.22 12.45 3.40
C SER A 335 -32.06 11.95 2.22
N ALA A 336 -31.77 12.37 0.99
CA ALA A 336 -32.51 11.92 -0.16
C ALA A 336 -32.27 10.41 -0.40
N LYS A 337 -33.34 9.66 -0.63
CA LYS A 337 -33.24 8.26 -1.05
C LYS A 337 -32.47 8.19 -2.38
N VAL A 338 -31.49 7.30 -2.46
CA VAL A 338 -30.78 7.04 -3.72
C VAL A 338 -31.76 6.44 -4.72
N PRO A 339 -31.91 7.01 -5.95
CA PRO A 339 -32.77 6.45 -6.98
C PRO A 339 -32.41 5.02 -7.35
N ASP A 340 -33.39 4.22 -7.69
CA ASP A 340 -33.19 2.81 -7.98
C ASP A 340 -32.29 2.61 -9.23
N ASP A 341 -32.39 3.47 -10.27
CA ASP A 341 -31.50 3.46 -11.44
C ASP A 341 -30.02 3.62 -11.07
N VAL A 342 -29.72 4.45 -10.07
CA VAL A 342 -28.35 4.68 -9.57
C VAL A 342 -27.85 3.48 -8.78
N LEU A 343 -28.72 2.86 -7.96
CA LEU A 343 -28.38 1.64 -7.22
C LEU A 343 -28.10 0.48 -8.18
N GLU A 344 -28.96 0.27 -9.20
CA GLU A 344 -28.78 -0.76 -10.23
C GLU A 344 -27.49 -0.55 -11.05
N ALA A 345 -27.19 0.69 -11.44
CA ALA A 345 -25.96 1.04 -12.13
C ALA A 345 -24.73 0.73 -11.28
N THR A 346 -24.80 1.00 -9.97
CA THR A 346 -23.72 0.69 -9.01
C THR A 346 -23.52 -0.82 -8.89
N GLU A 347 -24.61 -1.59 -8.72
CA GLU A 347 -24.55 -3.06 -8.68
C GLU A 347 -23.93 -3.64 -9.95
N LYS A 348 -24.38 -3.16 -11.11
CA LYS A 348 -23.87 -3.59 -12.39
C LYS A 348 -22.38 -3.32 -12.54
N LYS A 349 -21.94 -2.09 -12.25
CA LYS A 349 -20.51 -1.72 -12.32
C LYS A 349 -19.66 -2.63 -11.44
N MET A 350 -20.09 -2.88 -10.22
CA MET A 350 -19.37 -3.75 -9.30
C MET A 350 -19.33 -5.21 -9.75
N LYS A 351 -20.46 -5.75 -10.23
CA LYS A 351 -20.54 -7.12 -10.79
C LYS A 351 -19.63 -7.27 -11.99
N ASP A 352 -19.63 -6.31 -12.89
CA ASP A 352 -18.82 -6.32 -14.12
C ASP A 352 -17.32 -6.25 -13.78
N THR A 353 -16.93 -5.37 -12.85
CA THR A 353 -15.52 -5.24 -12.43
C THR A 353 -15.03 -6.50 -11.73
N LEU A 354 -15.79 -7.05 -10.77
CA LEU A 354 -15.44 -8.29 -10.07
C LEU A 354 -15.37 -9.49 -11.04
N THR A 355 -16.31 -9.59 -11.97
CA THR A 355 -16.30 -10.68 -12.96
C THR A 355 -15.10 -10.58 -13.90
N SER A 356 -14.76 -9.38 -14.33
CA SER A 356 -13.58 -9.11 -15.16
C SER A 356 -12.30 -9.47 -14.41
N LEU A 357 -12.17 -9.02 -13.18
CA LEU A 357 -11.02 -9.29 -12.30
C LEU A 357 -10.87 -10.80 -12.05
N TYR A 358 -11.96 -11.50 -11.78
CA TYR A 358 -11.94 -12.94 -11.58
C TYR A 358 -11.49 -13.70 -12.84
N LYS A 359 -12.04 -13.34 -14.02
CA LYS A 359 -11.62 -13.92 -15.30
C LYS A 359 -10.14 -13.65 -15.59
N LYS A 360 -9.66 -12.43 -15.34
CA LYS A 360 -8.24 -12.05 -15.48
C LYS A 360 -7.35 -12.93 -14.58
N SER A 361 -7.78 -13.14 -13.35
CA SER A 361 -7.13 -14.00 -12.35
C SER A 361 -7.06 -15.47 -12.82
N GLN A 362 -8.17 -16.03 -13.32
CA GLN A 362 -8.22 -17.39 -13.85
C GLN A 362 -7.34 -17.60 -15.08
N LEU A 363 -7.36 -16.66 -16.05
CA LEU A 363 -6.59 -16.76 -17.30
C LEU A 363 -5.09 -16.85 -17.05
N VAL A 364 -4.60 -16.21 -16.01
CA VAL A 364 -3.18 -16.19 -15.66
C VAL A 364 -2.83 -17.26 -14.62
N GLY A 365 -3.83 -17.95 -14.08
CA GLY A 365 -3.64 -18.95 -13.03
C GLY A 365 -3.24 -18.35 -11.67
N CYS A 366 -3.57 -17.08 -11.44
CA CYS A 366 -3.27 -16.33 -10.22
C CYS A 366 -4.48 -16.30 -9.29
N ASP A 367 -4.36 -16.82 -8.07
CA ASP A 367 -5.47 -16.89 -7.12
C ASP A 367 -5.61 -15.62 -6.28
N LEU A 368 -6.06 -14.54 -6.91
CA LEU A 368 -6.29 -13.24 -6.25
C LEU A 368 -7.32 -13.30 -5.12
N PHE A 369 -8.28 -14.18 -5.24
CA PHE A 369 -9.40 -14.29 -4.30
C PHE A 369 -9.11 -15.25 -3.13
N GLY A 370 -7.94 -15.91 -3.11
CA GLY A 370 -7.58 -16.86 -2.06
C GLY A 370 -8.48 -18.09 -2.00
N ILE A 371 -8.99 -18.50 -3.15
CA ILE A 371 -9.89 -19.65 -3.30
C ILE A 371 -9.23 -20.94 -2.82
N LYS A 372 -7.97 -21.15 -3.20
CA LYS A 372 -7.19 -22.31 -2.79
C LYS A 372 -6.99 -22.36 -1.28
N ASP A 373 -6.73 -21.22 -0.64
CA ASP A 373 -6.54 -21.13 0.80
C ASP A 373 -7.82 -21.44 1.55
N GLU A 374 -8.96 -20.91 1.10
CA GLU A 374 -10.26 -21.16 1.71
C GLU A 374 -10.71 -22.63 1.54
N LEU A 375 -10.53 -23.19 0.34
CA LEU A 375 -10.82 -24.61 0.09
C LEU A 375 -9.92 -25.52 0.92
N TYR A 376 -8.64 -25.23 1.02
CA TYR A 376 -7.71 -26.01 1.85
C TYR A 376 -8.11 -25.96 3.33
N LYS A 377 -8.53 -24.78 3.82
CA LYS A 377 -8.87 -24.58 5.23
C LYS A 377 -10.18 -25.23 5.64
N TYR A 378 -11.19 -25.17 4.78
CA TYR A 378 -12.56 -25.56 5.15
C TYR A 378 -13.06 -26.81 4.42
N HIS A 379 -12.40 -27.23 3.35
CA HIS A 379 -12.82 -28.33 2.46
C HIS A 379 -11.63 -29.17 1.98
N ASP A 380 -10.75 -29.59 2.88
CA ASP A 380 -9.48 -30.29 2.62
C ASP A 380 -9.61 -31.46 1.64
N LYS A 381 -10.60 -32.35 1.85
CA LYS A 381 -10.86 -33.50 0.97
C LYS A 381 -11.23 -33.09 -0.46
N LYS A 382 -11.93 -31.98 -0.62
CA LYS A 382 -12.28 -31.42 -1.93
C LYS A 382 -11.07 -30.76 -2.58
N TYR A 383 -10.27 -30.06 -1.78
CA TYR A 383 -9.00 -29.47 -2.22
C TYR A 383 -8.08 -30.55 -2.80
N ASP A 384 -7.84 -31.67 -2.07
CA ASP A 384 -6.97 -32.75 -2.52
C ASP A 384 -7.48 -33.42 -3.81
N GLY A 385 -8.77 -33.45 -4.03
CA GLY A 385 -9.37 -34.02 -5.24
C GLY A 385 -9.27 -33.13 -6.49
N LEU A 386 -9.07 -31.82 -6.34
CA LEU A 386 -9.03 -30.85 -7.42
C LEU A 386 -7.61 -30.32 -7.72
N LYS A 387 -6.78 -30.17 -6.65
CA LYS A 387 -5.39 -29.66 -6.73
C LYS A 387 -5.18 -28.52 -7.74
N ASP A 388 -4.53 -28.80 -8.88
CA ASP A 388 -4.14 -27.79 -9.87
C ASP A 388 -5.32 -27.21 -10.67
N ASP A 389 -6.44 -27.95 -10.73
CA ASP A 389 -7.63 -27.53 -11.48
C ASP A 389 -8.59 -26.66 -10.66
N ILE A 390 -8.25 -26.29 -9.42
CA ILE A 390 -9.16 -25.54 -8.53
C ILE A 390 -9.64 -24.26 -9.19
N LEU A 391 -8.73 -23.39 -9.66
CA LEU A 391 -9.11 -22.10 -10.24
C LEU A 391 -9.92 -22.23 -11.52
N PRO A 392 -9.50 -23.03 -12.53
CA PRO A 392 -10.30 -23.23 -13.73
C PRO A 392 -11.66 -23.88 -13.47
N ALA A 393 -11.72 -24.80 -12.49
CA ALA A 393 -12.93 -25.52 -12.15
C ALA A 393 -13.94 -24.68 -11.35
N THR A 394 -13.47 -23.66 -10.62
CA THR A 394 -14.33 -22.86 -9.74
C THR A 394 -15.19 -21.88 -10.56
N ALA A 395 -16.49 -21.93 -10.37
CA ALA A 395 -17.40 -20.91 -10.87
C ALA A 395 -17.56 -19.78 -9.86
N LEU A 396 -17.69 -18.55 -10.35
CA LEU A 396 -18.02 -17.40 -9.53
C LEU A 396 -19.50 -17.09 -9.61
N ASN A 397 -20.15 -16.95 -8.48
CA ASN A 397 -21.53 -16.49 -8.35
C ASN A 397 -21.54 -15.18 -7.54
N LEU A 398 -22.08 -14.10 -8.13
CA LEU A 398 -22.10 -12.77 -7.52
C LEU A 398 -23.52 -12.31 -7.23
N GLU A 399 -23.82 -12.11 -5.96
CA GLU A 399 -25.06 -11.52 -5.47
C GLU A 399 -24.72 -10.19 -4.79
N ILE A 400 -24.79 -9.08 -5.54
CA ILE A 400 -24.50 -7.73 -5.03
C ILE A 400 -25.81 -6.95 -5.06
N THR A 401 -26.19 -6.40 -3.89
CA THR A 401 -27.38 -5.59 -3.71
C THR A 401 -27.00 -4.26 -3.07
N CYS A 402 -27.35 -3.17 -3.73
CA CYS A 402 -27.18 -1.82 -3.20
C CYS A 402 -28.49 -1.33 -2.56
N ARG A 403 -28.39 -0.68 -1.43
CA ARG A 403 -29.53 -0.10 -0.70
C ARG A 403 -29.24 1.33 -0.32
N SER A 404 -30.26 2.17 -0.42
CA SER A 404 -30.15 3.53 0.10
C SER A 404 -30.09 3.51 1.62
N LYS A 405 -29.13 4.20 2.21
CA LYS A 405 -29.09 4.42 3.65
C LYS A 405 -29.96 5.64 3.97
N THR A 406 -31.16 5.40 4.45
CA THR A 406 -31.99 6.46 5.03
C THR A 406 -31.46 6.78 6.42
N THR A 407 -30.81 7.91 6.57
CA THR A 407 -30.42 8.44 7.87
C THR A 407 -31.66 9.03 8.53
N THR A 408 -32.33 8.26 9.37
CA THR A 408 -33.17 8.85 10.40
C THR A 408 -32.26 9.52 11.42
N ARG A 409 -32.12 10.84 11.32
CA ARG A 409 -31.56 11.62 12.43
C ARG A 409 -32.54 11.54 13.57
N HIS A 410 -32.18 10.87 14.65
CA HIS A 410 -32.78 11.06 15.97
C HIS A 410 -32.13 12.24 16.65
#